data_3506adbe07b0c76a805355a855369b5e
#
_entry.id   3506adbe07b0c76a805355a855369b5e
#
_cell.length_a   1.000
_cell.length_b   1.000
_cell.length_c   1.000
_cell.angle_alpha   90.00
_cell.angle_beta   90.00
_cell.angle_gamma   90.00
#
_symmetry.space_group_name_H-M   'P 1'
#
loop_
_entity.id
_entity.type
_entity.pdbx_description
1 polymer ?
#
loop_
_entity_poly.entity_id
_entity_poly.type
_entity_poly.pdbx_seq_one_letter_code
_entity_poly.pdbx_strand_id
1 'polypeptide(L)'
;TPATSAGTHPAGRVHPRAVTVGRRHGLRLAGTATARTQDVLRADDLVVAVCDNAHEEMASAVAHDRLHWSVPDPVRIDTDDAFEAAYLEITSRVDKLASALRTHADQLV
;
A
#
# COMPACT_ATOMS: atom_id res chain seq x y z
N THR A 1 -6.87 9.35 -9.70
CA THR A 1 -5.42 9.34 -9.50
C THR A 1 -4.88 7.93 -9.74
N PRO A 2 -3.97 7.75 -10.68
CA PRO A 2 -3.35 6.44 -10.91
C PRO A 2 -2.56 6.00 -9.68
N ALA A 3 -2.57 4.70 -9.39
CA ALA A 3 -1.82 4.13 -8.27
C ALA A 3 -1.18 2.81 -8.69
N THR A 4 0.01 2.57 -8.19
CA THR A 4 0.72 1.30 -8.34
C THR A 4 1.21 0.83 -6.99
N SER A 5 1.49 -0.45 -6.87
CA SER A 5 2.04 -1.03 -5.65
C SER A 5 3.34 -1.76 -5.95
N ALA A 6 4.21 -1.80 -4.96
CA ALA A 6 5.50 -2.46 -5.07
C ALA A 6 6.03 -2.83 -3.68
N GLY A 7 7.06 -3.65 -3.65
CA GLY A 7 7.73 -4.03 -2.41
C GLY A 7 9.24 -3.92 -2.54
N THR A 8 9.92 -3.68 -1.43
CA THR A 8 11.38 -3.72 -1.37
C THR A 8 11.88 -5.16 -1.51
N HIS A 9 11.12 -6.11 -0.98
CA HIS A 9 11.35 -7.55 -1.12
C HIS A 9 10.03 -8.24 -1.50
N PRO A 10 9.58 -8.08 -2.78
CA PRO A 10 8.25 -8.57 -3.15
C PRO A 10 8.16 -10.09 -3.09
N ALA A 11 7.05 -10.58 -2.53
CA ALA A 11 6.70 -11.99 -2.61
C ALA A 11 6.37 -12.37 -4.06
N GLY A 12 6.48 -13.63 -4.41
CA GLY A 12 6.16 -14.09 -5.76
C GLY A 12 4.68 -14.03 -6.11
N ARG A 13 3.81 -13.90 -5.11
CA ARG A 13 2.36 -13.84 -5.30
C ARG A 13 1.70 -13.16 -4.09
N VAL A 14 0.46 -12.73 -4.29
CA VAL A 14 -0.36 -12.20 -3.20
C VAL A 14 -0.68 -13.30 -2.20
N HIS A 15 -0.58 -13.01 -0.92
CA HIS A 15 -0.86 -13.98 0.14
C HIS A 15 -2.31 -14.49 0.02
N PRO A 16 -2.55 -15.83 0.18
CA PRO A 16 -3.89 -16.40 0.03
C PRO A 16 -4.96 -15.78 0.94
N ARG A 17 -4.60 -15.41 2.17
CA ARG A 17 -5.55 -14.73 3.07
C ARG A 17 -5.89 -13.34 2.61
N ALA A 18 -4.95 -12.62 2.00
CA ALA A 18 -5.23 -11.32 1.40
C ALA A 18 -6.23 -11.46 0.23
N VAL A 19 -6.08 -12.49 -0.59
CA VAL A 19 -7.02 -12.79 -1.67
C VAL A 19 -8.42 -13.07 -1.10
N THR A 20 -8.51 -13.88 -0.04
CA THR A 20 -9.78 -14.22 0.60
C THR A 20 -10.49 -13.00 1.18
N VAL A 21 -9.77 -12.21 1.96
CA VAL A 21 -10.32 -11.00 2.58
C VAL A 21 -10.69 -9.97 1.51
N GLY A 22 -9.82 -9.77 0.52
CA GLY A 22 -10.11 -8.87 -0.59
C GLY A 22 -11.40 -9.25 -1.31
N ARG A 23 -11.62 -10.54 -1.55
CA ARG A 23 -12.83 -11.03 -2.21
C ARG A 23 -14.10 -10.71 -1.40
N ARG A 24 -14.04 -10.78 -0.08
CA ARG A 24 -15.18 -10.40 0.79
C ARG A 24 -15.58 -8.93 0.57
N HIS A 25 -14.66 -8.09 0.19
CA HIS A 25 -14.86 -6.66 -0.04
C HIS A 25 -14.93 -6.29 -1.53
N GLY A 26 -15.11 -7.27 -2.40
CA GLY A 26 -15.26 -7.03 -3.83
C GLY A 26 -13.98 -6.76 -4.60
N LEU A 27 -12.81 -7.04 -4.01
CA LEU A 27 -11.52 -6.84 -4.66
C LEU A 27 -10.98 -8.15 -5.26
N ARG A 28 -10.35 -8.02 -6.42
CA ARG A 28 -9.64 -9.13 -7.06
C ARG A 28 -8.14 -8.94 -6.90
N LEU A 29 -7.56 -9.63 -5.92
CA LEU A 29 -6.14 -9.55 -5.65
C LEU A 29 -5.36 -10.74 -6.25
N ALA A 30 -6.04 -11.84 -6.57
CA ALA A 30 -5.40 -12.99 -7.22
C ALA A 30 -4.84 -12.57 -8.58
N GLY A 31 -3.61 -12.96 -8.87
CA GLY A 31 -2.94 -12.61 -10.12
C GLY A 31 -2.43 -11.18 -10.20
N THR A 32 -2.55 -10.40 -9.14
CA THR A 32 -1.94 -9.07 -9.07
C THR A 32 -0.41 -9.21 -9.19
N ALA A 33 0.18 -8.44 -10.09
CA ALA A 33 1.63 -8.45 -10.26
C ALA A 33 2.33 -7.91 -9.01
N THR A 34 3.45 -8.53 -8.65
CA THR A 34 4.32 -8.06 -7.58
C THR A 34 5.57 -7.47 -8.21
N ALA A 35 5.84 -6.19 -7.96
CA ALA A 35 6.95 -5.47 -8.55
C ALA A 35 7.92 -4.99 -7.47
N ARG A 36 9.16 -4.76 -7.87
CA ARG A 36 10.13 -4.11 -6.99
C ARG A 36 9.94 -2.60 -7.05
N THR A 37 10.11 -1.94 -5.92
CA THR A 37 9.98 -0.48 -5.83
C THR A 37 10.83 0.23 -6.88
N GLN A 38 12.07 -0.19 -7.06
CA GLN A 38 13.00 0.40 -8.01
C GLN A 38 12.55 0.32 -9.46
N ASP A 39 11.66 -0.61 -9.80
CA ASP A 39 11.22 -0.83 -11.18
C ASP A 39 9.99 0.02 -11.53
N VAL A 40 9.25 0.52 -10.54
CA VAL A 40 7.98 1.24 -10.77
C VAL A 40 7.99 2.68 -10.27
N LEU A 41 8.93 3.04 -9.41
CA LEU A 41 8.99 4.36 -8.80
C LEU A 41 9.43 5.43 -9.80
N ARG A 42 8.68 6.53 -9.86
CA ARG A 42 9.00 7.69 -10.70
C ARG A 42 9.33 8.90 -9.85
N ALA A 43 10.03 9.86 -10.44
CA ALA A 43 10.59 11.01 -9.73
C ALA A 43 9.56 11.88 -9.01
N ASP A 44 8.36 11.99 -9.55
CA ASP A 44 7.28 12.85 -9.02
C ASP A 44 6.20 12.09 -8.27
N ASP A 45 6.43 10.81 -7.97
CA ASP A 45 5.46 10.00 -7.24
C ASP A 45 5.38 10.41 -5.77
N LEU A 46 4.17 10.41 -5.23
CA LEU A 46 3.95 10.35 -3.79
C LEU A 46 4.07 8.90 -3.36
N VAL A 47 4.96 8.62 -2.42
CA VAL A 47 5.21 7.26 -1.94
C VAL A 47 4.51 7.06 -0.60
N VAL A 48 3.75 5.98 -0.49
CA VAL A 48 3.15 5.55 0.78
C VAL A 48 3.80 4.26 1.22
N ALA A 49 4.56 4.31 2.31
CA ALA A 49 5.12 3.12 2.94
C ALA A 49 4.12 2.59 3.97
N VAL A 50 3.59 1.40 3.76
CA VAL A 50 2.54 0.83 4.61
C VAL A 50 3.10 0.11 5.83
N CYS A 51 4.38 -0.24 5.85
CA CYS A 51 5.01 -0.91 6.99
C CYS A 51 6.34 -0.24 7.36
N ASP A 52 6.78 -0.49 8.59
CA ASP A 52 8.00 0.13 9.12
C ASP A 52 9.25 -0.31 8.37
N ASN A 53 9.35 -1.59 8.00
CA ASN A 53 10.52 -2.11 7.29
C ASN A 53 10.68 -1.45 5.93
N ALA A 54 9.62 -1.32 5.17
CA ALA A 54 9.66 -0.65 3.87
C ALA A 54 10.07 0.81 4.03
N HIS A 55 9.56 1.49 5.04
CA HIS A 55 9.92 2.88 5.33
C HIS A 55 11.41 3.02 5.63
N GLU A 56 11.96 2.16 6.50
CA GLU A 56 13.38 2.20 6.86
C GLU A 56 14.27 1.88 5.66
N GLU A 57 13.93 0.87 4.88
CA GLU A 57 14.72 0.48 3.71
C GLU A 57 14.75 1.56 2.63
N MET A 58 13.67 2.34 2.49
CA MET A 58 13.57 3.40 1.50
C MET A 58 14.13 4.74 1.98
N ALA A 59 14.35 4.91 3.28
CA ALA A 59 14.66 6.20 3.88
C ALA A 59 15.92 6.86 3.32
N SER A 60 16.95 6.06 2.99
CA SER A 60 18.22 6.57 2.48
C SER A 60 18.32 6.54 0.97
N ALA A 61 17.44 5.82 0.28
CA ALA A 61 17.56 5.55 -1.15
C ALA A 61 16.62 6.40 -2.01
N VAL A 62 15.58 7.00 -1.42
CA VAL A 62 14.50 7.63 -2.17
C VAL A 62 14.27 9.05 -1.66
N ALA A 63 14.52 10.06 -2.50
CA ALA A 63 14.25 11.46 -2.21
C ALA A 63 12.88 11.86 -2.76
N HIS A 64 11.82 11.22 -2.24
CA HIS A 64 10.43 11.48 -2.63
C HIS A 64 9.62 11.95 -1.44
N ASP A 65 8.53 12.66 -1.69
CA ASP A 65 7.52 12.91 -0.68
C ASP A 65 6.94 11.58 -0.24
N ARG A 66 6.94 11.33 1.07
CA ARG A 66 6.53 10.05 1.61
C ARG A 66 5.57 10.19 2.77
N LEU A 67 4.62 9.26 2.79
CA LEU A 67 3.79 9.00 3.95
C LEU A 67 4.17 7.64 4.54
N HIS A 68 4.16 7.53 5.85
CA HIS A 68 4.45 6.30 6.56
C HIS A 68 3.23 5.93 7.42
N TRP A 69 2.60 4.80 7.10
CA TRP A 69 1.35 4.42 7.75
C TRP A 69 1.49 3.43 8.91
N SER A 70 2.60 2.73 9.01
CA SER A 70 2.85 1.78 10.11
C SER A 70 1.71 0.78 10.34
N VAL A 71 1.16 0.21 9.29
CA VAL A 71 0.12 -0.80 9.40
C VAL A 71 0.75 -2.10 9.89
N PRO A 72 0.24 -2.73 10.97
CA PRO A 72 0.79 -4.01 11.43
C PRO A 72 0.74 -5.08 10.35
N ASP A 73 1.82 -5.87 10.24
CA ASP A 73 1.91 -6.92 9.25
C ASP A 73 1.01 -8.10 9.63
N PRO A 74 -0.07 -8.38 8.88
CA PRO A 74 -0.99 -9.45 9.21
C PRO A 74 -0.39 -10.84 9.01
N VAL A 75 0.68 -10.98 8.21
CA VAL A 75 1.33 -12.26 7.94
C VAL A 75 1.93 -12.86 9.22
N ARG A 76 2.40 -12.04 10.14
CA ARG A 76 2.97 -12.52 11.40
C ARG A 76 1.95 -13.23 12.28
N ILE A 77 0.71 -12.75 12.29
CA ILE A 77 -0.39 -13.34 13.04
C ILE A 77 -1.02 -14.47 12.25
N ASP A 78 -1.13 -14.29 10.93
CA ASP A 78 -1.60 -15.27 9.96
C ASP A 78 -3.00 -15.81 10.27
N THR A 79 -3.93 -14.88 10.53
CA THR A 79 -5.35 -15.17 10.68
C THR A 79 -6.18 -14.30 9.76
N ASP A 80 -7.39 -14.76 9.40
CA ASP A 80 -8.30 -13.96 8.59
C ASP A 80 -8.65 -12.64 9.28
N ASP A 81 -8.80 -12.65 10.60
CA ASP A 81 -9.10 -11.43 11.37
C ASP A 81 -7.96 -10.40 11.28
N ALA A 82 -6.70 -10.85 11.29
CA ALA A 82 -5.55 -9.97 11.14
C ALA A 82 -5.53 -9.31 9.75
N PHE A 83 -5.82 -10.07 8.71
CA PHE A 83 -5.92 -9.53 7.35
C PHE A 83 -7.13 -8.59 7.19
N GLU A 84 -8.25 -8.91 7.82
CA GLU A 84 -9.43 -8.03 7.83
C GLU A 84 -9.11 -6.70 8.52
N ALA A 85 -8.43 -6.75 9.67
CA ALA A 85 -8.03 -5.54 10.39
C ALA A 85 -7.09 -4.67 9.54
N ALA A 86 -6.12 -5.29 8.85
CA ALA A 86 -5.22 -4.58 7.96
C ALA A 86 -5.99 -3.94 6.80
N TYR A 87 -6.93 -4.65 6.21
CA TYR A 87 -7.79 -4.12 5.15
C TYR A 87 -8.56 -2.87 5.61
N LEU A 88 -9.19 -2.95 6.78
CA LEU A 88 -9.98 -1.83 7.31
C LEU A 88 -9.12 -0.61 7.60
N GLU A 89 -7.92 -0.81 8.16
CA GLU A 89 -6.98 0.26 8.45
C GLU A 89 -6.50 0.92 7.16
N ILE A 90 -6.08 0.13 6.18
CA ILE A 90 -5.59 0.64 4.91
C ILE A 90 -6.70 1.40 4.17
N THR A 91 -7.91 0.83 4.12
CA THR A 91 -9.05 1.46 3.44
C THR A 91 -9.39 2.82 4.06
N SER A 92 -9.40 2.91 5.39
CA SER A 92 -9.64 4.17 6.08
C SER A 92 -8.59 5.23 5.71
N ARG A 93 -7.32 4.85 5.66
CA ARG A 93 -6.25 5.77 5.28
C ARG A 93 -6.29 6.16 3.81
N VAL A 94 -6.62 5.21 2.93
CA VAL A 94 -6.79 5.49 1.49
C VAL A 94 -7.91 6.49 1.27
N ASP A 95 -9.03 6.35 1.97
CA ASP A 95 -10.16 7.27 1.84
C ASP A 95 -9.77 8.69 2.26
N LYS A 96 -9.02 8.83 3.35
CA LYS A 96 -8.52 10.14 3.81
C LYS A 96 -7.53 10.74 2.83
N LEU A 97 -6.61 9.95 2.30
CA LEU A 97 -5.64 10.40 1.32
C LEU A 97 -6.33 10.83 0.02
N ALA A 98 -7.26 10.04 -0.47
CA ALA A 98 -7.99 10.37 -1.69
C ALA A 98 -8.77 11.68 -1.55
N SER A 99 -9.40 11.90 -0.39
CA SER A 99 -10.08 13.16 -0.08
C SER A 99 -9.12 14.34 -0.07
N ALA A 100 -7.95 14.18 0.57
CA ALA A 100 -6.93 15.23 0.63
C ALA A 100 -6.40 15.58 -0.76
N LEU A 101 -6.17 14.58 -1.62
CA LEU A 101 -5.69 14.80 -2.97
C LEU A 101 -6.73 15.52 -3.83
N ARG A 102 -8.02 15.20 -3.69
CA ARG A 102 -9.09 15.91 -4.39
C ARG A 102 -9.18 17.36 -3.95
N THR A 103 -9.11 17.63 -2.66
CA THR A 103 -9.14 18.99 -2.11
C THR A 103 -7.96 19.81 -2.64
N HIS A 104 -6.76 19.22 -2.67
CA HIS A 104 -5.58 19.90 -3.21
C HIS A 104 -5.75 20.22 -4.70
N ALA A 105 -6.25 19.29 -5.50
CA ALA A 105 -6.51 19.51 -6.92
C ALA A 105 -7.53 20.64 -7.14
N ASP A 106 -8.59 20.69 -6.33
CA ASP A 106 -9.60 21.73 -6.39
C ASP A 106 -9.02 23.12 -6.06
N GLN A 107 -8.04 23.20 -5.17
CA GLN A 107 -7.38 24.45 -4.80
C GLN A 107 -6.44 24.96 -5.89
N LEU A 108 -5.96 24.10 -6.77
CA LEU A 108 -5.07 24.48 -7.86
C LEU A 108 -5.80 25.06 -9.08
N VAL A 109 -7.10 24.91 -9.12
CA VAL A 109 -7.96 25.44 -10.17
C VAL A 109 -8.49 26.82 -9.77
#